data_03e374e9a4ac1a8b1513c7815af1b9ca
#
_entry.id   03e374e9a4ac1a8b1513c7815af1b9ca
#
_cell.length_a   1.000
_cell.length_b   1.000
_cell.length_c   1.000
_cell.angle_alpha   90.00
_cell.angle_beta   90.00
_cell.angle_gamma   90.00
#
_symmetry.space_group_name_H-M   'P 1'
#
loop_
_entity.id
_entity.type
_entity.pdbx_description
1 polymer ?
#
loop_
_entity_poly.entity_id
_entity_poly.type
_entity_poly.pdbx_seq_one_letter_code
_entity_poly.pdbx_strand_id
1 'polypeptide(L)'
;MIHQYKNNGFHIVMDVNSGAIHIVDEVVYDMLPLYQEHSLEEIKTLLQDRYTADEIGEAAGEIEELKNAGVLFTEDIYENYLMDFKKRPTVVKALCLHIAHDCNLACKYCFAEEGEYHGRRELMSYETGRQALDFLIANSGNRRNLEVDFFGGEPLMNWQVVKDLVAYGREQEKLHDKKFRFTLTTNGVLLDDEVMEFANREMSNVVLSIDGRKEIHDRMRPSRNGKGSYDLIVPKFQKLAESRKQTNYYVRGTFTRNNLDFSEDVLHLADLGFQQISVEPVVAAPDEPYASRMEDVPAICEEYDKLAAEMVTVSYTHLGYKIEKQS
;
A
#
# COMPACT_ATOMS: atom_id res chain seq x y z
N MET A 1 -16.88 7.46 -17.72
CA MET A 1 -15.57 7.72 -18.41
C MET A 1 -14.79 6.42 -18.47
N ILE A 2 -14.28 6.06 -19.67
CA ILE A 2 -13.48 4.84 -19.88
C ILE A 2 -12.02 5.24 -20.06
N HIS A 3 -11.11 4.57 -19.37
CA HIS A 3 -9.68 4.69 -19.54
C HIS A 3 -9.12 3.36 -20.07
N GLN A 4 -8.36 3.41 -21.16
CA GLN A 4 -7.81 2.25 -21.85
C GLN A 4 -6.30 2.36 -21.95
N TYR A 5 -5.61 1.25 -21.71
CA TYR A 5 -4.16 1.14 -21.90
C TYR A 5 -3.75 -0.32 -22.14
N LYS A 6 -2.55 -0.50 -22.68
CA LYS A 6 -1.93 -1.83 -22.86
C LYS A 6 -0.74 -1.97 -21.92
N ASN A 7 -0.66 -3.08 -21.22
CA ASN A 7 0.47 -3.40 -20.36
C ASN A 7 0.71 -4.91 -20.35
N ASN A 8 1.96 -5.34 -20.45
CA ASN A 8 2.38 -6.75 -20.42
C ASN A 8 1.59 -7.67 -21.36
N GLY A 9 1.21 -7.17 -22.54
CA GLY A 9 0.44 -7.92 -23.54
C GLY A 9 -1.07 -7.97 -23.28
N PHE A 10 -1.56 -7.38 -22.19
CA PHE A 10 -2.98 -7.28 -21.89
C PHE A 10 -3.57 -5.96 -22.39
N HIS A 11 -4.80 -6.03 -22.88
CA HIS A 11 -5.65 -4.87 -23.13
C HIS A 11 -6.50 -4.61 -21.89
N ILE A 12 -6.24 -3.50 -21.24
CA ILE A 12 -6.86 -3.16 -19.95
C ILE A 12 -7.82 -1.99 -20.13
N VAL A 13 -9.02 -2.16 -19.59
CA VAL A 13 -10.10 -1.17 -19.63
C VAL A 13 -10.57 -0.91 -18.21
N MET A 14 -10.58 0.37 -17.83
CA MET A 14 -11.06 0.81 -16.53
C MET A 14 -12.29 1.71 -16.73
N ASP A 15 -13.41 1.34 -16.13
CA ASP A 15 -14.53 2.26 -15.93
C ASP A 15 -14.28 3.12 -14.70
N VAL A 16 -14.00 4.40 -14.91
CA VAL A 16 -13.55 5.33 -13.86
C VAL A 16 -14.63 5.56 -12.81
N ASN A 17 -15.91 5.54 -13.19
CA ASN A 17 -17.01 5.84 -12.28
C ASN A 17 -17.35 4.66 -11.37
N SER A 18 -17.36 3.43 -11.89
CA SER A 18 -17.57 2.22 -11.07
C SER A 18 -16.29 1.73 -10.39
N GLY A 19 -15.12 2.09 -10.93
CA GLY A 19 -13.83 1.54 -10.52
C GLY A 19 -13.58 0.11 -11.02
N ALA A 20 -14.43 -0.43 -11.89
CA ALA A 20 -14.25 -1.76 -12.46
C ALA A 20 -13.10 -1.79 -13.47
N ILE A 21 -12.32 -2.86 -13.43
CA ILE A 21 -11.19 -3.10 -14.34
C ILE A 21 -11.44 -4.41 -15.07
N HIS A 22 -11.33 -4.36 -16.41
CA HIS A 22 -11.53 -5.50 -17.29
C HIS A 22 -10.29 -5.76 -18.12
N ILE A 23 -9.94 -7.03 -18.30
CA ILE A 23 -9.03 -7.49 -19.35
C ILE A 23 -9.94 -7.91 -20.52
N VAL A 24 -9.71 -7.32 -21.68
CA VAL A 24 -10.52 -7.53 -22.88
C VAL A 24 -9.65 -7.99 -24.05
N ASP A 25 -10.25 -8.56 -25.06
CA ASP A 25 -9.56 -8.85 -26.31
C ASP A 25 -9.31 -7.59 -27.15
N GLU A 26 -8.62 -7.76 -28.27
CA GLU A 26 -8.26 -6.63 -29.13
C GLU A 26 -9.49 -6.05 -29.83
N VAL A 27 -10.49 -6.87 -30.16
CA VAL A 27 -11.73 -6.43 -30.82
C VAL A 27 -12.52 -5.49 -29.90
N VAL A 28 -12.79 -5.92 -28.67
CA VAL A 28 -13.47 -5.09 -27.66
C VAL A 28 -12.68 -3.82 -27.40
N TYR A 29 -11.35 -3.92 -27.25
CA TYR A 29 -10.49 -2.77 -26.98
C TYR A 29 -10.60 -1.69 -28.07
N ASP A 30 -10.60 -2.09 -29.34
CA ASP A 30 -10.70 -1.16 -30.47
C ASP A 30 -12.12 -0.65 -30.70
N MET A 31 -13.13 -1.40 -30.28
CA MET A 31 -14.54 -0.98 -30.37
C MET A 31 -14.91 0.08 -29.33
N LEU A 32 -14.38 0.01 -28.13
CA LEU A 32 -14.80 0.86 -27.00
C LEU A 32 -14.75 2.37 -27.28
N PRO A 33 -13.74 2.94 -27.96
CA PRO A 33 -13.72 4.37 -28.33
C PRO A 33 -14.84 4.78 -29.28
N LEU A 34 -15.34 3.83 -30.08
CA LEU A 34 -16.36 4.06 -31.08
C LEU A 34 -17.78 3.81 -30.56
N TYR A 35 -17.89 3.02 -29.49
CA TYR A 35 -19.12 2.38 -29.04
C TYR A 35 -20.23 3.37 -28.62
N GLN A 36 -19.86 4.52 -28.07
CA GLN A 36 -20.83 5.53 -27.62
C GLN A 36 -21.25 6.49 -28.71
N GLU A 37 -20.46 6.63 -29.78
CA GLU A 37 -20.66 7.64 -30.82
C GLU A 37 -21.20 7.05 -32.13
N HIS A 38 -21.08 5.73 -32.35
CA HIS A 38 -21.43 5.05 -33.60
C HIS A 38 -22.40 3.90 -33.35
N SER A 39 -23.25 3.66 -34.35
CA SER A 39 -24.06 2.44 -34.38
C SER A 39 -23.22 1.20 -34.70
N LEU A 40 -23.72 0.02 -34.34
CA LEU A 40 -23.00 -1.25 -34.59
C LEU A 40 -22.65 -1.44 -36.08
N GLU A 41 -23.52 -1.03 -37.01
CA GLU A 41 -23.28 -1.13 -38.46
C GLU A 41 -22.17 -0.16 -38.93
N GLU A 42 -22.10 1.02 -38.33
CA GLU A 42 -21.00 1.95 -38.60
C GLU A 42 -19.67 1.40 -38.04
N ILE A 43 -19.67 0.83 -36.83
CA ILE A 43 -18.49 0.18 -36.26
C ILE A 43 -18.00 -0.97 -37.12
N LYS A 44 -18.89 -1.84 -37.60
CA LYS A 44 -18.56 -2.89 -38.57
C LYS A 44 -17.90 -2.35 -39.84
N THR A 45 -18.38 -1.22 -40.34
CA THR A 45 -17.78 -0.58 -41.49
C THR A 45 -16.41 0.03 -41.20
N LEU A 46 -16.24 0.65 -40.03
CA LEU A 46 -14.99 1.29 -39.61
C LEU A 46 -13.86 0.29 -39.32
N LEU A 47 -14.21 -0.89 -38.82
CA LEU A 47 -13.26 -1.92 -38.39
C LEU A 47 -13.17 -3.12 -39.37
N GLN A 48 -13.86 -3.10 -40.53
CA GLN A 48 -13.93 -4.21 -41.48
C GLN A 48 -12.59 -4.71 -42.03
N ASP A 49 -11.55 -3.85 -42.02
CA ASP A 49 -10.20 -4.22 -42.48
C ASP A 49 -9.43 -5.03 -41.46
N ARG A 50 -9.93 -5.10 -40.21
CA ARG A 50 -9.26 -5.76 -39.11
C ARG A 50 -10.05 -6.94 -38.52
N TYR A 51 -11.38 -6.86 -38.54
CA TYR A 51 -12.27 -7.80 -37.89
C TYR A 51 -13.44 -8.17 -38.77
N THR A 52 -13.97 -9.37 -38.63
CA THR A 52 -15.19 -9.81 -39.31
C THR A 52 -16.43 -9.22 -38.63
N ALA A 53 -17.55 -9.20 -39.36
CA ALA A 53 -18.82 -8.73 -38.83
C ALA A 53 -19.33 -9.56 -37.64
N ASP A 54 -18.99 -10.85 -37.62
CA ASP A 54 -19.34 -11.79 -36.52
C ASP A 54 -18.53 -11.49 -35.27
N GLU A 55 -17.19 -11.32 -35.35
CA GLU A 55 -16.33 -10.93 -34.22
C GLU A 55 -16.78 -9.61 -33.60
N ILE A 56 -17.10 -8.61 -34.40
CA ILE A 56 -17.64 -7.33 -33.92
C ILE A 56 -19.01 -7.52 -33.26
N GLY A 57 -19.83 -8.43 -33.75
CA GLY A 57 -21.13 -8.75 -33.17
C GLY A 57 -21.02 -9.43 -31.80
N GLU A 58 -20.09 -10.38 -31.64
CA GLU A 58 -19.80 -11.04 -30.37
C GLU A 58 -19.26 -10.03 -29.36
N ALA A 59 -18.26 -9.23 -29.73
CA ALA A 59 -17.69 -8.20 -28.88
C ALA A 59 -18.75 -7.15 -28.44
N ALA A 60 -19.67 -6.78 -29.31
CA ALA A 60 -20.79 -5.88 -28.95
C ALA A 60 -21.70 -6.51 -27.89
N GLY A 61 -21.93 -7.82 -27.97
CA GLY A 61 -22.68 -8.57 -26.96
C GLY A 61 -22.00 -8.52 -25.59
N GLU A 62 -20.69 -8.77 -25.52
CA GLU A 62 -19.91 -8.69 -24.29
C GLU A 62 -19.91 -7.28 -23.68
N ILE A 63 -19.76 -6.24 -24.50
CA ILE A 63 -19.84 -4.84 -24.05
C ILE A 63 -21.22 -4.55 -23.43
N GLU A 64 -22.32 -5.00 -24.06
CA GLU A 64 -23.67 -4.80 -23.53
C GLU A 64 -23.88 -5.60 -22.23
N GLU A 65 -23.33 -6.80 -22.09
CA GLU A 65 -23.39 -7.55 -20.83
C GLU A 65 -22.72 -6.79 -19.68
N LEU A 66 -21.50 -6.26 -19.89
CA LEU A 66 -20.79 -5.47 -18.88
C LEU A 66 -21.52 -4.16 -18.55
N LYS A 67 -22.11 -3.52 -19.54
CA LYS A 67 -22.92 -2.32 -19.36
C LYS A 67 -24.19 -2.60 -18.56
N ASN A 68 -24.92 -3.68 -18.88
CA ASN A 68 -26.11 -4.10 -18.15
C ASN A 68 -25.79 -4.55 -16.71
N ALA A 69 -24.58 -5.07 -16.46
CA ALA A 69 -24.09 -5.38 -15.13
C ALA A 69 -23.69 -4.13 -14.31
N GLY A 70 -23.69 -2.94 -14.94
CA GLY A 70 -23.31 -1.68 -14.26
C GLY A 70 -21.82 -1.58 -13.94
N VAL A 71 -20.95 -2.20 -14.76
CA VAL A 71 -19.50 -2.21 -14.59
C VAL A 71 -18.74 -1.64 -15.80
N LEU A 72 -19.47 -1.15 -16.82
CA LEU A 72 -18.90 -0.50 -17.98
C LEU A 72 -19.84 0.64 -18.44
N PHE A 73 -19.30 1.77 -18.89
CA PHE A 73 -20.02 2.99 -19.28
C PHE A 73 -20.98 3.50 -18.20
N THR A 74 -20.56 3.41 -16.94
CA THR A 74 -21.35 3.84 -15.80
C THR A 74 -21.45 5.35 -15.69
N GLU A 75 -22.55 5.84 -15.12
CA GLU A 75 -22.74 7.26 -14.83
C GLU A 75 -22.00 7.66 -13.55
N ASP A 76 -21.56 8.92 -13.50
CA ASP A 76 -21.01 9.50 -12.27
C ASP A 76 -22.15 9.85 -11.31
N ILE A 77 -22.48 8.93 -10.42
CA ILE A 77 -23.50 9.15 -9.39
C ILE A 77 -23.12 10.23 -8.37
N TYR A 78 -21.85 10.64 -8.32
CA TYR A 78 -21.33 11.66 -7.41
C TYR A 78 -21.26 13.05 -8.03
N GLU A 79 -21.46 13.23 -9.34
CA GLU A 79 -21.40 14.51 -10.02
C GLU A 79 -22.27 15.59 -9.34
N ASN A 80 -23.46 15.20 -8.90
CA ASN A 80 -24.40 16.10 -8.22
C ASN A 80 -24.14 16.25 -6.71
N TYR A 81 -23.18 15.50 -6.17
CA TYR A 81 -22.74 15.57 -4.77
C TYR A 81 -21.46 16.40 -4.58
N LEU A 82 -21.18 17.33 -5.50
CA LEU A 82 -20.08 18.29 -5.35
C LEU A 82 -20.27 19.12 -4.07
N MET A 83 -19.79 18.57 -2.98
CA MET A 83 -19.81 19.25 -1.69
C MET A 83 -18.78 20.38 -1.71
N ASP A 84 -19.17 21.55 -1.23
CA ASP A 84 -18.21 22.60 -0.90
C ASP A 84 -17.31 22.08 0.25
N PHE A 85 -16.13 21.58 -0.11
CA PHE A 85 -15.17 21.02 0.84
C PHE A 85 -14.81 21.98 1.97
N LYS A 86 -14.96 23.30 1.75
CA LYS A 86 -14.73 24.33 2.77
C LYS A 86 -15.79 24.33 3.86
N LYS A 87 -17.00 23.82 3.57
CA LYS A 87 -18.11 23.73 4.52
C LYS A 87 -18.27 22.34 5.17
N ARG A 88 -17.43 21.39 4.77
CA ARG A 88 -17.47 20.05 5.35
C ARG A 88 -17.03 20.08 6.82
N PRO A 89 -17.79 19.51 7.76
CA PRO A 89 -17.34 19.37 9.13
C PRO A 89 -16.02 18.58 9.18
N THR A 90 -15.02 19.12 9.85
CA THR A 90 -13.78 18.40 10.08
C THR A 90 -14.01 17.30 11.10
N VAL A 91 -13.89 16.05 10.67
CA VAL A 91 -14.01 14.87 11.53
C VAL A 91 -12.66 14.15 11.51
N VAL A 92 -12.04 14.01 12.68
CA VAL A 92 -10.77 13.31 12.81
C VAL A 92 -11.02 11.79 12.80
N LYS A 93 -10.33 11.08 11.92
CA LYS A 93 -10.44 9.62 11.79
C LYS A 93 -9.26 8.90 12.42
N ALA A 94 -8.08 9.47 12.31
CA ALA A 94 -6.83 8.79 12.63
C ALA A 94 -5.83 9.74 13.29
N LEU A 95 -4.94 9.17 14.09
CA LEU A 95 -3.74 9.83 14.63
C LEU A 95 -2.53 8.95 14.36
N CYS A 96 -1.43 9.59 14.00
CA CYS A 96 -0.09 9.02 14.06
C CYS A 96 0.59 9.57 15.32
N LEU A 97 0.90 8.70 16.28
CA LEU A 97 1.51 9.06 17.54
C LEU A 97 3.01 8.77 17.49
N HIS A 98 3.83 9.81 17.52
CA HIS A 98 5.28 9.68 17.64
C HIS A 98 5.66 9.32 19.08
N ILE A 99 5.62 8.03 19.37
CA ILE A 99 5.83 7.48 20.73
C ILE A 99 7.25 7.70 21.23
N ALA A 100 8.22 7.73 20.32
CA ALA A 100 9.61 8.01 20.63
C ALA A 100 10.21 8.97 19.59
N HIS A 101 10.78 10.08 20.05
CA HIS A 101 11.72 10.91 19.31
C HIS A 101 13.15 10.40 19.55
N ASP A 102 13.33 9.11 19.36
CA ASP A 102 14.61 8.40 19.43
C ASP A 102 14.52 7.10 18.64
N CYS A 103 15.64 6.61 18.09
CA CYS A 103 15.71 5.38 17.33
C CYS A 103 17.02 4.66 17.60
N ASN A 104 17.01 3.34 17.57
CA ASN A 104 18.19 2.48 17.68
C ASN A 104 18.88 2.18 16.35
N LEU A 105 18.31 2.64 15.22
CA LEU A 105 18.92 2.66 13.89
C LEU A 105 19.30 4.08 13.47
N ALA A 106 20.16 4.17 12.44
CA ALA A 106 20.61 5.40 11.80
C ALA A 106 20.38 5.32 10.27
N CYS A 107 19.10 5.19 9.88
CA CYS A 107 18.71 5.05 8.48
C CYS A 107 19.10 6.29 7.68
N LYS A 108 19.80 6.13 6.56
CA LYS A 108 20.36 7.26 5.78
C LYS A 108 19.31 8.16 5.15
N TYR A 109 18.14 7.62 4.84
CA TYR A 109 17.02 8.35 4.28
C TYR A 109 15.96 8.75 5.33
N CYS A 110 16.31 8.69 6.61
CA CYS A 110 15.35 8.97 7.68
C CYS A 110 14.91 10.44 7.65
N PHE A 111 13.67 10.69 7.27
CA PHE A 111 13.09 12.03 7.28
C PHE A 111 12.95 12.62 8.70
N ALA A 112 13.05 11.78 9.71
CA ALA A 112 12.95 12.13 11.12
C ALA A 112 14.32 12.31 11.81
N GLU A 113 15.43 12.38 11.05
CA GLU A 113 16.80 12.54 11.61
C GLU A 113 17.09 11.57 12.75
N GLU A 114 17.09 10.28 12.48
CA GLU A 114 17.24 9.21 13.48
C GLU A 114 16.18 9.25 14.60
N GLY A 115 15.01 9.83 14.29
CA GLY A 115 13.88 9.95 15.21
C GLY A 115 13.78 11.26 15.96
N GLU A 116 14.74 12.17 15.83
CA GLU A 116 14.78 13.46 16.57
C GLU A 116 13.78 14.51 16.03
N TYR A 117 13.32 14.40 14.78
CA TYR A 117 12.35 15.32 14.15
C TYR A 117 12.73 16.79 14.27
N HIS A 118 14.00 17.12 13.99
CA HIS A 118 14.59 18.48 14.13
C HIS A 118 14.53 19.06 15.56
N GLY A 119 14.36 18.22 16.55
CA GLY A 119 14.23 18.59 17.95
C GLY A 119 15.26 17.93 18.84
N ARG A 120 14.81 17.33 19.89
CA ARG A 120 15.63 16.58 20.85
C ARG A 120 15.09 15.18 21.05
N ARG A 121 15.95 14.29 21.49
CA ARG A 121 15.57 12.92 21.88
C ARG A 121 14.69 12.95 23.10
N GLU A 122 13.46 12.48 22.94
CA GLU A 122 12.47 12.41 24.01
C GLU A 122 11.55 11.19 23.78
N LEU A 123 10.96 10.72 24.86
CA LEU A 123 9.92 9.71 24.82
C LEU A 123 8.58 10.36 25.19
N MET A 124 7.52 10.01 24.47
CA MET A 124 6.17 10.50 24.77
C MET A 124 5.76 10.06 26.19
N SER A 125 5.24 10.98 26.99
CA SER A 125 4.64 10.62 28.25
C SER A 125 3.28 9.93 28.06
N TYR A 126 2.89 9.07 28.99
CA TYR A 126 1.54 8.48 29.00
C TYR A 126 0.45 9.56 28.95
N GLU A 127 0.63 10.63 29.72
CA GLU A 127 -0.35 11.74 29.78
C GLU A 127 -0.54 12.43 28.42
N THR A 128 0.55 12.66 27.68
CA THR A 128 0.48 13.24 26.33
C THR A 128 -0.29 12.31 25.37
N GLY A 129 0.02 11.03 25.40
CA GLY A 129 -0.66 10.05 24.55
C GLY A 129 -2.14 9.89 24.91
N ARG A 130 -2.47 9.89 26.22
CA ARG A 130 -3.86 9.88 26.71
C ARG A 130 -4.65 11.09 26.19
N GLN A 131 -4.10 12.29 26.32
CA GLN A 131 -4.72 13.50 25.80
C GLN A 131 -4.93 13.45 24.28
N ALA A 132 -4.02 12.85 23.53
CA ALA A 132 -4.19 12.65 22.09
C ALA A 132 -5.35 11.71 21.78
N LEU A 133 -5.52 10.61 22.53
CA LEU A 133 -6.69 9.72 22.37
C LEU A 133 -7.99 10.42 22.74
N ASP A 134 -8.01 11.20 23.82
CA ASP A 134 -9.17 12.02 24.21
C ASP A 134 -9.54 13.02 23.12
N PHE A 135 -8.53 13.68 22.52
CA PHE A 135 -8.73 14.57 21.37
C PHE A 135 -9.34 13.85 20.18
N LEU A 136 -8.84 12.66 19.85
CA LEU A 136 -9.38 11.86 18.74
C LEU A 136 -10.86 11.51 18.97
N ILE A 137 -11.19 11.06 20.16
CA ILE A 137 -12.59 10.74 20.55
C ILE A 137 -13.48 11.98 20.41
N ALA A 138 -13.08 13.10 21.01
CA ALA A 138 -13.87 14.34 21.03
C ALA A 138 -14.10 14.92 19.62
N ASN A 139 -13.16 14.73 18.70
CA ASN A 139 -13.21 15.31 17.35
C ASN A 139 -13.61 14.31 16.24
N SER A 140 -14.01 13.09 16.61
CA SER A 140 -14.39 12.04 15.65
C SER A 140 -15.87 12.06 15.25
N GLY A 141 -16.69 12.92 15.85
CA GLY A 141 -18.13 12.98 15.61
C GLY A 141 -18.81 11.61 15.77
N ASN A 142 -19.66 11.25 14.82
CA ASN A 142 -20.37 9.95 14.83
C ASN A 142 -19.52 8.78 14.30
N ARG A 143 -18.24 8.99 13.97
CA ARG A 143 -17.36 7.94 13.46
C ARG A 143 -17.03 6.97 14.58
N ARG A 144 -17.42 5.70 14.40
CA ARG A 144 -17.16 4.63 15.37
C ARG A 144 -15.74 4.09 15.29
N ASN A 145 -15.25 3.80 14.06
CA ASN A 145 -13.93 3.23 13.86
C ASN A 145 -12.87 4.33 13.80
N LEU A 146 -11.91 4.28 14.70
CA LEU A 146 -10.81 5.22 14.85
C LEU A 146 -9.47 4.49 14.66
N GLU A 147 -8.50 5.13 14.05
CA GLU A 147 -7.20 4.55 13.77
C GLU A 147 -6.11 5.28 14.55
N VAL A 148 -5.21 4.52 15.13
CA VAL A 148 -4.03 5.04 15.85
C VAL A 148 -2.82 4.25 15.42
N ASP A 149 -1.84 4.93 14.83
CA ASP A 149 -0.55 4.35 14.47
C ASP A 149 0.51 4.77 15.50
N PHE A 150 1.09 3.78 16.16
CA PHE A 150 2.26 3.97 17.01
C PHE A 150 3.50 3.98 16.13
N PHE A 151 4.08 5.17 15.99
CA PHE A 151 5.16 5.51 15.09
C PHE A 151 6.25 6.31 15.81
N GLY A 152 7.08 7.01 15.04
CA GLY A 152 8.13 7.91 15.55
C GLY A 152 9.50 7.50 15.06
N GLY A 153 10.52 7.55 15.90
CA GLY A 153 11.82 6.94 15.64
C GLY A 153 11.68 5.40 15.70
N GLU A 154 11.69 4.83 16.93
CA GLU A 154 11.34 3.43 17.15
C GLU A 154 10.37 3.32 18.34
N PRO A 155 9.09 2.99 18.11
CA PRO A 155 8.10 2.97 19.19
C PRO A 155 8.36 1.90 20.26
N LEU A 156 9.06 0.82 19.94
CA LEU A 156 9.43 -0.20 20.93
C LEU A 156 10.44 0.31 21.99
N MET A 157 11.09 1.44 21.77
CA MET A 157 11.91 2.11 22.80
C MET A 157 11.05 2.71 23.93
N ASN A 158 9.75 2.89 23.71
CA ASN A 158 8.79 3.37 24.70
C ASN A 158 7.60 2.41 24.84
N TRP A 159 7.88 1.11 24.84
CA TRP A 159 6.90 0.05 24.74
C TRP A 159 5.86 0.06 25.86
N GLN A 160 6.27 0.42 27.10
CA GLN A 160 5.33 0.48 28.21
C GLN A 160 4.21 1.50 27.97
N VAL A 161 4.54 2.68 27.44
CA VAL A 161 3.53 3.70 27.11
C VAL A 161 2.60 3.22 26.00
N VAL A 162 3.09 2.49 25.00
CA VAL A 162 2.23 1.87 23.98
C VAL A 162 1.21 0.92 24.65
N LYS A 163 1.66 0.04 25.54
CA LYS A 163 0.76 -0.90 26.26
C LYS A 163 -0.29 -0.15 27.08
N ASP A 164 0.11 0.87 27.79
CA ASP A 164 -0.79 1.67 28.66
C ASP A 164 -1.81 2.45 27.83
N LEU A 165 -1.43 3.01 26.70
CA LEU A 165 -2.33 3.71 25.78
C LEU A 165 -3.34 2.76 25.11
N VAL A 166 -2.91 1.55 24.75
CA VAL A 166 -3.83 0.52 24.23
C VAL A 166 -4.85 0.15 25.28
N ALA A 167 -4.40 -0.10 26.54
CA ALA A 167 -5.31 -0.41 27.65
C ALA A 167 -6.31 0.73 27.87
N TYR A 168 -5.84 1.97 27.92
CA TYR A 168 -6.71 3.14 28.03
C TYR A 168 -7.72 3.23 26.86
N GLY A 169 -7.28 3.06 25.62
CA GLY A 169 -8.16 3.05 24.45
C GLY A 169 -9.25 2.00 24.54
N ARG A 170 -8.95 0.78 24.99
CA ARG A 170 -9.92 -0.30 25.19
C ARG A 170 -10.98 0.03 26.27
N GLU A 171 -10.60 0.81 27.28
CA GLU A 171 -11.56 1.32 28.28
C GLU A 171 -12.47 2.39 27.68
N GLN A 172 -11.89 3.33 26.90
CA GLN A 172 -12.64 4.42 26.27
C GLN A 172 -13.61 3.92 25.19
N GLU A 173 -13.31 2.81 24.50
CA GLU A 173 -14.21 2.16 23.54
C GLU A 173 -15.60 1.90 24.15
N LYS A 174 -15.61 1.43 25.40
CA LYS A 174 -16.85 1.07 26.13
C LYS A 174 -17.67 2.30 26.52
N LEU A 175 -16.99 3.42 26.79
CA LEU A 175 -17.61 4.65 27.28
C LEU A 175 -18.17 5.53 26.16
N HIS A 176 -17.59 5.45 24.96
CA HIS A 176 -17.84 6.40 23.86
C HIS A 176 -18.39 5.76 22.59
N ASP A 177 -18.75 4.47 22.60
CA ASP A 177 -19.14 3.69 21.41
C ASP A 177 -18.13 3.86 20.25
N LYS A 178 -16.87 3.77 20.58
CA LYS A 178 -15.76 3.82 19.62
C LYS A 178 -15.09 2.45 19.50
N LYS A 179 -14.34 2.26 18.40
CA LYS A 179 -13.51 1.08 18.19
C LYS A 179 -12.16 1.52 17.62
N PHE A 180 -11.11 1.32 18.40
CA PHE A 180 -9.75 1.64 17.95
C PHE A 180 -9.14 0.49 17.15
N ARG A 181 -8.53 0.86 16.04
CA ARG A 181 -7.64 0.01 15.25
C ARG A 181 -6.23 0.52 15.48
N PHE A 182 -5.49 -0.20 16.31
CA PHE A 182 -4.09 0.13 16.60
C PHE A 182 -3.18 -0.50 15.54
N THR A 183 -2.23 0.27 15.05
CA THR A 183 -1.14 -0.16 14.19
C THR A 183 0.18 0.09 14.91
N LEU A 184 1.14 -0.80 14.74
CA LEU A 184 2.51 -0.65 15.20
C LEU A 184 3.44 -0.65 14.00
N THR A 185 4.24 0.41 13.82
CA THR A 185 5.29 0.48 12.80
C THR A 185 6.65 0.36 13.48
N THR A 186 7.43 -0.68 13.18
CA THR A 186 8.70 -0.95 13.86
C THR A 186 9.82 -1.35 12.91
N ASN A 187 11.05 -1.02 13.27
CA ASN A 187 12.25 -1.52 12.60
C ASN A 187 12.65 -2.96 13.05
N GLY A 188 11.95 -3.51 14.04
CA GLY A 188 12.07 -4.89 14.49
C GLY A 188 13.27 -5.24 15.35
N VAL A 189 14.21 -4.36 15.55
CA VAL A 189 15.42 -4.68 16.37
C VAL A 189 15.04 -5.10 17.79
N LEU A 190 14.07 -4.41 18.40
CA LEU A 190 13.57 -4.70 19.76
C LEU A 190 12.37 -5.67 19.79
N LEU A 191 11.94 -6.19 18.63
CA LEU A 191 10.84 -7.14 18.56
C LEU A 191 11.26 -8.46 19.23
N ASP A 192 10.54 -8.86 20.26
CA ASP A 192 10.70 -10.11 21.00
C ASP A 192 9.37 -10.86 21.16
N ASP A 193 9.35 -11.95 21.88
CA ASP A 193 8.18 -12.80 22.04
C ASP A 193 7.05 -12.10 22.81
N GLU A 194 7.37 -11.28 23.84
CA GLU A 194 6.37 -10.49 24.57
C GLU A 194 5.68 -9.47 23.67
N VAL A 195 6.47 -8.74 22.88
CA VAL A 195 5.95 -7.76 21.92
C VAL A 195 5.09 -8.45 20.85
N MET A 196 5.53 -9.59 20.32
CA MET A 196 4.78 -10.36 19.32
C MET A 196 3.42 -10.83 19.86
N GLU A 197 3.42 -11.40 21.07
CA GLU A 197 2.18 -11.85 21.72
C GLU A 197 1.19 -10.70 21.93
N PHE A 198 1.68 -9.57 22.46
CA PHE A 198 0.86 -8.38 22.64
C PHE A 198 0.34 -7.83 21.30
N ALA A 199 1.20 -7.72 20.29
CA ALA A 199 0.83 -7.24 18.97
C ALA A 199 -0.22 -8.14 18.29
N ASN A 200 -0.09 -9.46 18.44
CA ASN A 200 -1.08 -10.41 17.91
C ASN A 200 -2.45 -10.26 18.57
N ARG A 201 -2.50 -9.89 19.83
CA ARG A 201 -3.76 -9.72 20.57
C ARG A 201 -4.40 -8.35 20.34
N GLU A 202 -3.60 -7.28 20.31
CA GLU A 202 -4.11 -5.91 20.39
C GLU A 202 -3.97 -5.10 19.09
N MET A 203 -2.96 -5.39 18.26
CA MET A 203 -2.71 -4.61 17.04
C MET A 203 -3.52 -5.14 15.86
N SER A 204 -4.32 -4.27 15.26
CA SER A 204 -5.06 -4.57 14.03
C SER A 204 -4.13 -4.77 12.85
N ASN A 205 -2.96 -4.13 12.88
CA ASN A 205 -1.93 -4.26 11.85
C ASN A 205 -0.53 -4.04 12.44
N VAL A 206 0.49 -4.66 11.82
CA VAL A 206 1.90 -4.42 12.16
C VAL A 206 2.68 -4.17 10.88
N VAL A 207 3.40 -3.05 10.86
CA VAL A 207 4.29 -2.67 9.75
C VAL A 207 5.73 -2.97 10.15
N LEU A 208 6.39 -3.80 9.35
CA LEU A 208 7.74 -4.28 9.58
C LEU A 208 8.69 -3.66 8.56
N SER A 209 9.57 -2.79 9.00
CA SER A 209 10.43 -1.99 8.13
C SER A 209 11.64 -2.79 7.61
N ILE A 210 11.64 -3.15 6.32
CA ILE A 210 12.74 -3.85 5.64
C ILE A 210 12.77 -3.47 4.16
N ASP A 211 13.95 -3.14 3.62
CA ASP A 211 14.06 -2.58 2.27
C ASP A 211 14.25 -3.62 1.15
N GLY A 212 14.47 -4.89 1.51
CA GLY A 212 14.69 -5.96 0.53
C GLY A 212 15.93 -6.78 0.81
N ARG A 213 16.78 -6.99 -0.21
CA ARG A 213 18.05 -7.75 -0.11
C ARG A 213 18.96 -7.19 0.97
N LYS A 214 19.74 -8.08 1.60
CA LYS A 214 20.58 -7.76 2.75
C LYS A 214 21.51 -6.57 2.53
N GLU A 215 22.21 -6.54 1.41
CA GLU A 215 23.16 -5.47 1.09
C GLU A 215 22.48 -4.11 0.88
N ILE A 216 21.26 -4.10 0.36
CA ILE A 216 20.44 -2.89 0.20
C ILE A 216 19.99 -2.41 1.58
N HIS A 217 19.37 -3.30 2.35
CA HIS A 217 18.87 -3.00 3.68
C HIS A 217 19.99 -2.50 4.62
N ASP A 218 21.08 -3.25 4.74
CA ASP A 218 22.17 -2.92 5.67
C ASP A 218 22.90 -1.62 5.29
N ARG A 219 22.95 -1.29 3.99
CA ARG A 219 23.51 -0.01 3.52
C ARG A 219 22.65 1.18 3.93
N MET A 220 21.33 1.04 3.89
CA MET A 220 20.39 2.15 4.11
C MET A 220 19.87 2.22 5.54
N ARG A 221 19.81 1.09 6.26
CA ARG A 221 19.33 0.98 7.65
C ARG A 221 20.38 0.41 8.62
N PRO A 222 21.58 1.01 8.70
CA PRO A 222 22.55 0.59 9.69
C PRO A 222 22.06 0.92 11.11
N SER A 223 22.54 0.12 12.06
CA SER A 223 22.49 0.50 13.47
C SER A 223 23.44 1.68 13.75
N ARG A 224 23.28 2.35 14.89
CA ARG A 224 24.11 3.51 15.26
C ARG A 224 25.62 3.22 15.30
N ASN A 225 26.02 1.97 15.51
CA ASN A 225 27.43 1.55 15.48
C ASN A 225 27.90 1.13 14.07
N GLY A 226 27.09 1.38 13.03
CA GLY A 226 27.40 1.09 11.63
C GLY A 226 27.23 -0.38 11.21
N LYS A 227 26.76 -1.26 12.08
CA LYS A 227 26.50 -2.67 11.73
C LYS A 227 25.14 -2.79 11.04
N GLY A 228 25.04 -3.75 10.12
CA GLY A 228 23.77 -4.11 9.50
C GLY A 228 22.74 -4.61 10.52
N SER A 229 21.47 -4.48 10.18
CA SER A 229 20.35 -4.93 11.01
C SER A 229 19.57 -6.11 10.41
N TYR A 230 19.82 -6.44 9.13
CA TYR A 230 19.08 -7.44 8.37
C TYR A 230 19.05 -8.82 9.04
N ASP A 231 20.21 -9.40 9.36
CA ASP A 231 20.29 -10.75 9.97
C ASP A 231 19.60 -10.83 11.34
N LEU A 232 19.49 -9.71 12.03
CA LEU A 232 18.83 -9.63 13.33
C LEU A 232 17.30 -9.62 13.19
N ILE A 233 16.77 -8.91 12.19
CA ILE A 233 15.33 -8.64 12.09
C ILE A 233 14.59 -9.70 11.27
N VAL A 234 15.18 -10.26 10.21
CA VAL A 234 14.50 -11.20 9.31
C VAL A 234 13.89 -12.41 10.04
N PRO A 235 14.62 -13.13 10.93
CA PRO A 235 14.01 -14.25 11.64
C PRO A 235 12.83 -13.83 12.55
N LYS A 236 12.88 -12.62 13.11
CA LYS A 236 11.82 -12.07 13.95
C LYS A 236 10.59 -11.73 13.12
N PHE A 237 10.77 -11.14 11.92
CA PHE A 237 9.71 -10.79 11.01
C PHE A 237 9.00 -12.03 10.46
N GLN A 238 9.75 -13.06 10.07
CA GLN A 238 9.20 -14.34 9.66
C GLN A 238 8.35 -14.96 10.78
N LYS A 239 8.87 -15.00 12.02
CA LYS A 239 8.14 -15.50 13.19
C LYS A 239 6.83 -14.73 13.43
N LEU A 240 6.86 -13.39 13.33
CA LEU A 240 5.64 -12.59 13.49
C LEU A 240 4.65 -12.87 12.35
N ALA A 241 5.08 -12.87 11.10
CA ALA A 241 4.23 -13.13 9.94
C ALA A 241 3.52 -14.50 10.04
N GLU A 242 4.26 -15.54 10.41
CA GLU A 242 3.73 -16.89 10.66
C GLU A 242 2.72 -16.91 11.81
N SER A 243 3.03 -16.26 12.94
CA SER A 243 2.15 -16.20 14.10
C SER A 243 0.83 -15.48 13.80
N ARG A 244 0.83 -14.56 12.83
CA ARG A 244 -0.34 -13.84 12.30
C ARG A 244 -1.00 -14.56 11.11
N LYS A 245 -0.54 -15.76 10.75
CA LYS A 245 -1.05 -16.55 9.61
C LYS A 245 -1.00 -15.77 8.31
N GLN A 246 0.07 -15.02 8.08
CA GLN A 246 0.30 -14.19 6.91
C GLN A 246 -0.78 -13.11 6.66
N THR A 247 -1.45 -12.63 7.72
CA THR A 247 -2.49 -11.59 7.63
C THR A 247 -2.26 -10.45 8.62
N ASN A 248 -2.83 -9.29 8.34
CA ASN A 248 -2.79 -8.12 9.23
C ASN A 248 -1.37 -7.66 9.62
N TYR A 249 -0.43 -7.83 8.74
CA TYR A 249 0.90 -7.25 8.75
C TYR A 249 1.29 -6.90 7.32
N TYR A 250 2.32 -6.13 7.16
CA TYR A 250 3.11 -6.10 5.92
C TYR A 250 4.55 -5.72 6.21
N VAL A 251 5.45 -6.25 5.39
CA VAL A 251 6.82 -5.76 5.33
C VAL A 251 6.83 -4.53 4.42
N ARG A 252 7.49 -3.45 4.87
CA ARG A 252 7.54 -2.20 4.13
C ARG A 252 8.98 -1.81 3.85
N GLY A 253 9.29 -1.71 2.57
CA GLY A 253 10.57 -1.28 2.06
C GLY A 253 10.52 0.10 1.41
N THR A 254 11.69 0.74 1.36
CA THR A 254 11.90 2.00 0.63
C THR A 254 12.99 1.76 -0.40
N PHE A 255 12.67 1.94 -1.68
CA PHE A 255 13.72 1.94 -2.70
C PHE A 255 14.24 3.35 -2.97
N THR A 256 15.47 3.41 -3.41
CA THR A 256 16.21 4.63 -3.65
C THR A 256 16.87 4.58 -5.02
N ARG A 257 17.49 5.66 -5.46
CA ARG A 257 18.34 5.65 -6.66
C ARG A 257 19.45 4.57 -6.63
N ASN A 258 19.83 4.10 -5.43
CA ASN A 258 20.88 3.10 -5.27
C ASN A 258 20.43 1.65 -5.52
N ASN A 259 19.12 1.42 -5.68
CA ASN A 259 18.50 0.12 -5.98
C ASN A 259 17.27 0.30 -6.87
N LEU A 260 17.50 0.87 -8.07
CA LEU A 260 16.40 1.01 -9.06
C LEU A 260 15.88 -0.34 -9.54
N ASP A 261 16.64 -1.43 -9.34
CA ASP A 261 16.23 -2.82 -9.53
C ASP A 261 15.38 -3.37 -8.36
N PHE A 262 14.50 -2.55 -7.82
CA PHE A 262 13.71 -2.86 -6.60
C PHE A 262 12.75 -4.04 -6.78
N SER A 263 12.44 -4.47 -8.00
CA SER A 263 11.70 -5.70 -8.24
C SER A 263 12.40 -6.91 -7.63
N GLU A 264 13.73 -6.97 -7.70
CA GLU A 264 14.55 -8.01 -7.08
C GLU A 264 14.43 -7.98 -5.54
N ASP A 265 14.26 -6.80 -4.95
CA ASP A 265 14.05 -6.65 -3.51
C ASP A 265 12.68 -7.18 -3.09
N VAL A 266 11.64 -6.92 -3.89
CA VAL A 266 10.29 -7.47 -3.66
C VAL A 266 10.27 -8.99 -3.79
N LEU A 267 10.89 -9.54 -4.85
CA LEU A 267 10.98 -10.98 -5.08
C LEU A 267 11.77 -11.65 -3.95
N HIS A 268 12.86 -11.05 -3.50
CA HIS A 268 13.63 -11.53 -2.36
C HIS A 268 12.77 -11.61 -1.08
N LEU A 269 11.95 -10.60 -0.80
CA LEU A 269 11.03 -10.61 0.34
C LEU A 269 9.95 -11.71 0.18
N ALA A 270 9.46 -11.93 -1.02
CA ALA A 270 8.54 -13.03 -1.32
C ALA A 270 9.19 -14.41 -1.11
N ASP A 271 10.45 -14.60 -1.53
CA ASP A 271 11.22 -15.83 -1.32
C ASP A 271 11.48 -16.11 0.17
N LEU A 272 11.56 -15.07 1.00
CA LEU A 272 11.62 -15.21 2.46
C LEU A 272 10.28 -15.65 3.09
N GLY A 273 9.22 -15.79 2.30
CA GLY A 273 7.90 -16.25 2.71
C GLY A 273 6.94 -15.14 3.15
N PHE A 274 7.25 -13.86 2.92
CA PHE A 274 6.32 -12.77 3.20
C PHE A 274 5.24 -12.68 2.11
N GLN A 275 3.97 -12.66 2.51
CA GLN A 275 2.83 -12.56 1.59
C GLN A 275 2.24 -11.15 1.50
N GLN A 276 2.63 -10.26 2.41
CA GLN A 276 2.16 -8.89 2.46
C GLN A 276 3.36 -7.96 2.34
N ILE A 277 3.61 -7.45 1.13
CA ILE A 277 4.80 -6.65 0.80
C ILE A 277 4.35 -5.29 0.27
N SER A 278 4.96 -4.22 0.76
CA SER A 278 4.81 -2.84 0.26
C SER A 278 6.18 -2.25 0.04
N VAL A 279 6.42 -1.71 -1.16
CA VAL A 279 7.67 -1.02 -1.50
C VAL A 279 7.34 0.34 -2.10
N GLU A 280 7.97 1.38 -1.60
CA GLU A 280 7.70 2.76 -1.98
C GLU A 280 8.98 3.50 -2.36
N PRO A 281 8.91 4.47 -3.30
CA PRO A 281 10.07 5.31 -3.60
C PRO A 281 10.42 6.20 -2.41
N VAL A 282 11.72 6.46 -2.24
CA VAL A 282 12.19 7.43 -1.25
C VAL A 282 11.68 8.84 -1.58
N VAL A 283 11.22 9.54 -0.55
CA VAL A 283 10.96 10.98 -0.61
C VAL A 283 12.13 11.70 0.05
N ALA A 284 12.94 12.40 -0.74
CA ALA A 284 14.15 13.05 -0.27
C ALA A 284 14.37 14.38 -1.01
N ALA A 285 15.21 15.25 -0.43
CA ALA A 285 15.64 16.46 -1.12
C ALA A 285 16.43 16.10 -2.39
N PRO A 286 16.31 16.88 -3.49
CA PRO A 286 16.91 16.51 -4.80
C PRO A 286 18.43 16.42 -4.80
N ASP A 287 19.11 17.04 -3.85
CA ASP A 287 20.55 17.04 -3.66
C ASP A 287 21.07 15.83 -2.88
N GLU A 288 20.19 15.07 -2.26
CA GLU A 288 20.57 13.84 -1.58
C GLU A 288 21.06 12.76 -2.57
N PRO A 289 22.17 12.05 -2.26
CA PRO A 289 22.78 11.10 -3.19
C PRO A 289 21.91 9.87 -3.49
N TYR A 290 20.92 9.59 -2.66
CA TYR A 290 19.97 8.49 -2.80
C TYR A 290 18.61 8.93 -3.37
N ALA A 291 18.39 10.22 -3.59
CA ALA A 291 17.12 10.74 -4.11
C ALA A 291 16.89 10.28 -5.55
N SER A 292 15.68 9.84 -5.85
CA SER A 292 15.23 9.57 -7.22
C SER A 292 15.14 10.86 -8.03
N ARG A 293 15.52 10.81 -9.30
CA ARG A 293 15.55 11.95 -10.22
C ARG A 293 14.69 11.67 -11.45
N MET A 294 14.36 12.71 -12.19
CA MET A 294 13.55 12.58 -13.41
C MET A 294 14.22 11.62 -14.44
N GLU A 295 15.54 11.56 -14.49
CA GLU A 295 16.29 10.64 -15.35
C GLU A 295 16.11 9.16 -14.96
N ASP A 296 15.72 8.86 -13.71
CA ASP A 296 15.53 7.51 -13.19
C ASP A 296 14.10 6.99 -13.50
N VAL A 297 13.15 7.88 -13.83
CA VAL A 297 11.73 7.53 -14.03
C VAL A 297 11.53 6.41 -15.08
N PRO A 298 12.19 6.41 -16.25
CA PRO A 298 12.01 5.31 -17.18
C PRO A 298 12.41 3.95 -16.60
N ALA A 299 13.52 3.87 -15.86
CA ALA A 299 13.95 2.64 -15.20
C ALA A 299 12.97 2.20 -14.09
N ILE A 300 12.45 3.16 -13.33
CA ILE A 300 11.44 2.88 -12.30
C ILE A 300 10.16 2.30 -12.94
N CYS A 301 9.69 2.88 -14.04
CA CYS A 301 8.52 2.35 -14.77
C CYS A 301 8.77 0.92 -15.28
N GLU A 302 9.95 0.67 -15.88
CA GLU A 302 10.33 -0.66 -16.35
C GLU A 302 10.35 -1.70 -15.20
N GLU A 303 10.82 -1.33 -14.02
CA GLU A 303 10.82 -2.22 -12.86
C GLU A 303 9.41 -2.51 -12.33
N TYR A 304 8.50 -1.54 -12.32
CA TYR A 304 7.09 -1.80 -12.01
C TYR A 304 6.44 -2.73 -13.04
N ASP A 305 6.76 -2.57 -14.33
CA ASP A 305 6.24 -3.46 -15.38
C ASP A 305 6.75 -4.90 -15.23
N LYS A 306 8.04 -5.08 -14.89
CA LYS A 306 8.62 -6.40 -14.57
C LYS A 306 7.92 -7.02 -13.37
N LEU A 307 7.75 -6.26 -12.29
CA LEU A 307 7.07 -6.75 -11.08
C LEU A 307 5.61 -7.14 -11.38
N ALA A 308 4.90 -6.34 -12.17
CA ALA A 308 3.53 -6.66 -12.57
C ALA A 308 3.46 -7.96 -13.39
N ALA A 309 4.42 -8.20 -14.30
CA ALA A 309 4.49 -9.44 -15.07
C ALA A 309 4.72 -10.66 -14.18
N GLU A 310 5.62 -10.57 -13.19
CA GLU A 310 5.86 -11.64 -12.22
C GLU A 310 4.62 -11.92 -11.36
N MET A 311 3.93 -10.87 -10.88
CA MET A 311 2.70 -11.01 -10.09
C MET A 311 1.58 -11.72 -10.87
N VAL A 312 1.43 -11.41 -12.15
CA VAL A 312 0.48 -12.11 -13.04
C VAL A 312 0.83 -13.59 -13.13
N THR A 313 2.10 -13.92 -13.37
CA THR A 313 2.58 -15.29 -13.48
C THR A 313 2.31 -16.10 -12.22
N VAL A 314 2.59 -15.54 -11.04
CA VAL A 314 2.33 -16.18 -9.73
C VAL A 314 0.85 -16.36 -9.47
N SER A 315 0.01 -15.35 -9.76
CA SER A 315 -1.45 -15.41 -9.57
C SER A 315 -2.08 -16.53 -10.40
N TYR A 316 -1.67 -16.69 -11.64
CA TYR A 316 -2.19 -17.75 -12.52
C TYR A 316 -1.77 -19.16 -12.07
N THR A 317 -0.57 -19.32 -11.53
CA THR A 317 -0.13 -20.62 -10.99
C THR A 317 -0.90 -21.03 -9.73
N HIS A 318 -1.30 -20.08 -8.90
CA HIS A 318 -2.09 -20.34 -7.68
C HIS A 318 -3.58 -20.61 -7.97
N LEU A 319 -4.14 -20.02 -9.03
CA LEU A 319 -5.53 -20.20 -9.43
C LEU A 319 -5.74 -21.44 -10.36
N GLY A 320 -4.68 -22.18 -10.68
CA GLY A 320 -4.77 -23.38 -11.51
C GLY A 320 -5.06 -23.11 -13.00
N TYR A 321 -5.00 -21.88 -13.46
CA TYR A 321 -5.10 -21.54 -14.87
C TYR A 321 -3.72 -21.61 -15.53
N LYS A 322 -3.54 -22.55 -16.42
CA LYS A 322 -2.41 -22.55 -17.36
C LYS A 322 -2.72 -21.56 -18.47
N ILE A 323 -1.97 -20.47 -18.58
CA ILE A 323 -1.94 -19.71 -19.83
C ILE A 323 -1.08 -20.53 -20.81
N GLU A 324 -1.71 -21.14 -21.79
CA GLU A 324 -0.98 -21.58 -22.98
C GLU A 324 -0.54 -20.30 -23.72
N LYS A 325 0.77 -20.07 -23.76
CA LYS A 325 1.35 -19.07 -24.65
C LYS A 325 0.95 -19.49 -26.07
N GLN A 326 0.03 -18.78 -26.67
CA GLN A 326 -0.15 -18.86 -28.13
C GLN A 326 1.13 -18.32 -28.77
N SER A 327 1.90 -19.22 -29.38
CA SER A 327 3.12 -18.95 -30.15
C SER A 327 2.78 -18.32 -31.50
#